data_077d447bc45780bc741d1f30f256ac9d
#
_entry.id   077d447bc45780bc741d1f30f256ac9d
#
_cell.length_a   1.000
_cell.length_b   1.000
_cell.length_c   1.000
_cell.angle_alpha   90.00
_cell.angle_beta   90.00
_cell.angle_gamma   90.00
#
_symmetry.space_group_name_H-M   'P 1'
#
loop_
_entity.id
_entity.type
_entity.pdbx_description
1 polymer ?
#
loop_
_entity_poly.entity_id
_entity_poly.type
_entity_poly.pdbx_seq_one_letter_code
_entity_poly.pdbx_strand_id
1 'polypeptide(L)'
;TGSTAYSLSAGGPMLHPAIPGWVLVPIAPHTLSNRPIVLSDATEVAVEVVSGRDVSANFDMQSLASLQHGDRILVRRSEHCVRFLHPAGWNYFATLRRKLRWNEGGA
;
A
#
# COMPACT_ATOMS: atom_id res chain seq x y z
N THR A 1 1.89 -4.77 -7.15
CA THR A 1 3.27 -4.75 -6.63
C THR A 1 3.36 -4.12 -5.25
N GLY A 2 2.65 -3.04 -5.00
CA GLY A 2 2.74 -2.30 -3.75
C GLY A 2 2.35 -3.10 -2.52
N SER A 3 1.34 -3.97 -2.60
CA SER A 3 0.86 -4.75 -1.46
C SER A 3 1.85 -5.83 -1.01
N THR A 4 2.77 -6.23 -1.86
CA THR A 4 3.82 -7.20 -1.52
C THR A 4 5.15 -6.57 -1.19
N ALA A 5 5.19 -5.26 -1.02
CA ALA A 5 6.38 -4.49 -0.67
C ALA A 5 6.28 -3.96 0.78
N TYR A 6 6.45 -2.67 0.97
CA TYR A 6 6.46 -2.07 2.30
C TYR A 6 5.14 -2.29 3.07
N SER A 7 4.01 -2.24 2.37
CA SER A 7 2.71 -2.49 2.98
C SER A 7 2.65 -3.87 3.64
N LEU A 8 3.20 -4.89 2.99
CA LEU A 8 3.26 -6.24 3.56
C LEU A 8 4.13 -6.26 4.82
N SER A 9 5.29 -5.62 4.78
CA SER A 9 6.18 -5.51 5.95
C SER A 9 5.50 -4.81 7.12
N ALA A 10 4.61 -3.87 6.85
CA ALA A 10 3.87 -3.14 7.86
C ALA A 10 2.61 -3.88 8.34
N GLY A 11 2.40 -5.12 7.92
CA GLY A 11 1.26 -5.92 8.32
C GLY A 11 0.03 -5.77 7.45
N GLY A 12 0.15 -5.16 6.29
CA GLY A 12 -0.95 -5.03 5.35
C GLY A 12 -1.23 -6.33 4.59
N PRO A 13 -2.44 -6.48 4.07
CA PRO A 13 -2.79 -7.65 3.28
C PRO A 13 -2.17 -7.59 1.89
N MET A 14 -1.96 -8.74 1.29
CA MET A 14 -1.64 -8.84 -0.12
C MET A 14 -2.89 -8.62 -0.95
N LEU A 15 -2.76 -7.82 -2.00
CA LEU A 15 -3.86 -7.50 -2.89
C LEU A 15 -3.58 -8.10 -4.27
N HIS A 16 -4.47 -8.97 -4.74
CA HIS A 16 -4.34 -9.56 -6.07
C HIS A 16 -4.38 -8.46 -7.13
N PRO A 17 -3.53 -8.51 -8.17
CA PRO A 17 -3.46 -7.44 -9.17
C PRO A 17 -4.76 -7.17 -9.93
N ALA A 18 -5.67 -8.14 -9.98
CA ALA A 18 -6.96 -7.96 -10.64
C ALA A 18 -7.99 -7.20 -9.79
N ILE A 19 -7.70 -6.97 -8.52
CA ILE A 19 -8.62 -6.27 -7.62
C ILE A 19 -8.36 -4.77 -7.68
N PRO A 20 -9.33 -3.96 -8.11
CA PRO A 20 -9.18 -2.51 -8.17
C PRO A 20 -9.36 -1.90 -6.78
N GLY A 21 -8.28 -1.80 -6.03
CA GLY A 21 -8.36 -1.35 -4.65
C GLY A 21 -7.14 -0.63 -4.14
N TRP A 22 -7.35 0.04 -3.00
CA TRP A 22 -6.33 0.64 -2.17
C TRP A 22 -6.12 -0.19 -0.91
N VAL A 23 -4.92 -0.24 -0.43
CA VAL A 23 -4.63 -0.75 0.91
C VAL A 23 -4.12 0.43 1.73
N LEU A 24 -4.84 0.76 2.79
CA LEU A 24 -4.46 1.79 3.75
C LEU A 24 -3.93 1.08 4.99
N VAL A 25 -2.64 1.27 5.29
CA VAL A 25 -1.96 0.53 6.35
C VAL A 25 -1.39 1.50 7.37
N PRO A 26 -1.90 1.53 8.61
CA PRO A 26 -1.26 2.28 9.68
C PRO A 26 0.08 1.66 10.05
N ILE A 27 1.08 2.49 10.26
CA ILE A 27 2.41 2.04 10.65
C ILE A 27 2.66 2.51 12.08
N ALA A 28 3.00 1.57 12.95
CA ALA A 28 3.23 1.82 14.38
C ALA A 28 2.12 2.65 15.04
N PRO A 29 0.84 2.25 14.90
CA PRO A 29 -0.25 3.00 15.51
C PRO A 29 -0.19 2.93 17.03
N HIS A 30 -0.69 3.99 17.69
CA HIS A 30 -0.72 4.03 19.15
C HIS A 30 -1.77 3.10 19.77
N THR A 31 -2.74 2.66 18.98
CA THR A 31 -3.82 1.80 19.46
C THR A 31 -3.90 0.53 18.62
N LEU A 32 -4.25 -0.58 19.28
CA LEU A 32 -4.46 -1.87 18.61
C LEU A 32 -5.72 -1.88 17.73
N SER A 33 -6.58 -0.90 17.85
CA SER A 33 -7.78 -0.78 17.04
C SER A 33 -7.51 -0.27 15.62
N ASN A 34 -6.34 0.32 15.38
CA ASN A 34 -5.97 0.77 14.05
C ASN A 34 -5.52 -0.42 13.22
N ARG A 35 -6.33 -0.79 12.25
CA ARG A 35 -6.11 -1.94 11.39
C ARG A 35 -5.97 -1.51 9.93
N PRO A 36 -5.25 -2.29 9.12
CA PRO A 36 -5.28 -2.08 7.67
C PRO A 36 -6.69 -2.20 7.11
N ILE A 37 -6.99 -1.40 6.12
CA ILE A 37 -8.28 -1.44 5.44
C ILE A 37 -8.08 -1.45 3.94
N VAL A 38 -8.88 -2.25 3.25
CA VAL A 38 -8.93 -2.30 1.79
C VAL A 38 -10.14 -1.51 1.33
N LEU A 39 -9.92 -0.58 0.42
CA LEU A 39 -10.94 0.29 -0.14
C LEU A 39 -11.02 0.10 -1.65
N SER A 40 -12.19 0.33 -2.23
CA SER A 40 -12.32 0.41 -3.68
C SER A 40 -11.46 1.56 -4.22
N ASP A 41 -10.83 1.38 -5.37
CA ASP A 41 -10.06 2.44 -6.01
C ASP A 41 -10.92 3.58 -6.57
N ALA A 42 -12.25 3.41 -6.58
CA ALA A 42 -13.18 4.50 -6.83
C ALA A 42 -13.33 5.43 -5.63
N THR A 43 -12.79 5.03 -4.47
CA THR A 43 -12.83 5.84 -3.25
C THR A 43 -11.69 6.86 -3.27
N GLU A 44 -12.02 8.11 -3.01
CA GLU A 44 -11.02 9.14 -2.75
C GLU A 44 -10.70 9.12 -1.26
N VAL A 45 -9.42 9.12 -0.92
CA VAL A 45 -8.96 9.11 0.46
C VAL A 45 -8.44 10.49 0.80
N ALA A 46 -8.95 11.07 1.88
CA ALA A 46 -8.46 12.34 2.41
C ALA A 46 -7.83 12.10 3.79
N VAL A 47 -6.58 12.51 3.94
CA VAL A 47 -5.87 12.43 5.21
C VAL A 47 -5.61 13.85 5.69
N GLU A 48 -6.12 14.19 6.86
CA GLU A 48 -5.95 15.52 7.44
C GLU A 48 -5.02 15.45 8.65
N VAL A 49 -4.10 16.40 8.73
CA VAL A 49 -3.20 16.52 9.87
C VAL A 49 -3.94 17.29 10.97
N VAL A 50 -4.31 16.59 12.05
CA VAL A 50 -5.03 17.19 13.18
C VAL A 50 -4.11 17.56 14.34
N SER A 51 -2.94 16.87 14.44
CA SER A 51 -1.93 17.18 15.45
C SER A 51 -0.63 16.50 15.07
N GLY A 52 0.46 16.94 15.65
CA GLY A 52 1.77 16.34 15.45
C GLY A 52 2.83 17.37 15.14
N ARG A 53 4.11 16.97 15.32
CA ARG A 53 5.29 17.74 14.95
C ARG A 53 6.00 17.02 13.81
N ASP A 54 6.64 17.80 12.95
CA ASP A 54 7.49 17.28 11.87
C ASP A 54 6.76 16.26 10.99
N VAL A 55 5.49 16.56 10.70
CA VAL A 55 4.67 15.72 9.82
C VAL A 55 5.09 15.97 8.38
N SER A 56 5.30 14.90 7.63
CA SER A 56 5.68 15.01 6.22
C SER A 56 4.92 14.00 5.37
N ALA A 57 4.81 14.30 4.09
CA ALA A 57 4.31 13.40 3.08
C ALA A 57 5.48 12.94 2.20
N ASN A 58 5.58 11.63 2.01
CA ASN A 58 6.61 11.03 1.18
C ASN A 58 5.95 10.18 0.09
N PHE A 59 6.53 10.20 -1.10
CA PHE A 59 6.11 9.38 -2.23
C PHE A 59 7.27 8.48 -2.64
N ASP A 60 7.09 7.18 -2.60
CA ASP A 60 8.12 6.21 -2.97
C ASP A 60 9.46 6.53 -2.32
N MET A 61 9.46 6.75 -1.02
CA MET A 61 10.66 7.08 -0.23
C MET A 61 11.23 8.48 -0.50
N GLN A 62 10.59 9.28 -1.34
CA GLN A 62 11.02 10.66 -1.57
C GLN A 62 10.16 11.62 -0.76
N SER A 63 10.83 12.55 -0.07
CA SER A 63 10.12 13.59 0.68
C SER A 63 9.46 14.55 -0.30
N LEU A 64 8.14 14.73 -0.17
CA LEU A 64 7.39 15.65 -1.00
C LEU A 64 7.14 16.98 -0.31
N ALA A 65 6.65 16.95 0.92
CA ALA A 65 6.22 18.15 1.62
C ALA A 65 6.25 17.97 3.12
N SER A 66 6.57 19.05 3.82
CA SER A 66 6.30 19.16 5.25
C SER A 66 4.87 19.65 5.44
N LEU A 67 4.17 19.04 6.37
CA LEU A 67 2.75 19.30 6.60
C LEU A 67 2.55 19.95 7.95
N GLN A 68 1.58 20.86 8.00
CA GLN A 68 1.17 21.55 9.21
C GLN A 68 -0.24 21.14 9.60
N HIS A 69 -0.63 21.51 10.81
CA HIS A 69 -1.99 21.29 11.30
C HIS A 69 -3.00 21.87 10.31
N GLY A 70 -3.99 21.07 9.96
CA GLY A 70 -5.01 21.45 9.00
C GLY A 70 -4.70 21.10 7.55
N ASP A 71 -3.46 20.74 7.24
CA ASP A 71 -3.11 20.31 5.89
C ASP A 71 -3.76 18.97 5.56
N ARG A 72 -4.06 18.78 4.29
CA ARG A 72 -4.75 17.58 3.80
C ARG A 72 -3.99 16.96 2.64
N ILE A 73 -3.98 15.64 2.63
CA ILE A 73 -3.48 14.85 1.51
C ILE A 73 -4.69 14.16 0.86
N LEU A 74 -4.85 14.35 -0.43
CA LEU A 74 -5.90 13.66 -1.19
C LEU A 74 -5.26 12.59 -2.05
N VAL A 75 -5.79 11.37 -1.95
CA VAL A 75 -5.34 10.23 -2.75
C VAL A 75 -6.50 9.76 -3.60
N ARG A 76 -6.30 9.71 -4.90
CA ARG A 76 -7.30 9.23 -5.84
C ARG A 76 -6.62 8.48 -6.99
N ARG A 77 -7.40 7.65 -7.66
CA ARG A 77 -6.91 6.89 -8.80
C ARG A 77 -6.51 7.82 -9.94
N SER A 78 -5.33 7.57 -10.51
CA SER A 78 -4.89 8.24 -11.73
C SER A 78 -5.68 7.73 -12.94
N GLU A 79 -5.86 8.58 -13.94
CA GLU A 79 -6.39 8.17 -15.24
C GLU A 79 -5.38 7.33 -16.03
N HIS A 80 -4.12 7.38 -15.64
CA HIS A 80 -3.04 6.66 -16.30
C HIS A 80 -2.81 5.32 -15.62
N CYS A 81 -2.51 4.29 -16.42
CA CYS A 81 -2.18 2.96 -15.92
C CYS A 81 -0.75 2.60 -16.31
N VAL A 82 -0.09 1.86 -15.43
CA VAL A 82 1.17 1.21 -15.73
C VAL A 82 0.87 -0.19 -16.25
N ARG A 83 1.49 -0.56 -17.36
CA ARG A 83 1.32 -1.89 -17.94
C ARG A 83 2.55 -2.73 -17.64
N PHE A 84 2.34 -3.87 -17.01
CA PHE A 84 3.40 -4.85 -16.78
C PHE A 84 3.30 -5.95 -17.82
N LEU A 85 4.42 -6.23 -18.47
CA LEU A 85 4.51 -7.32 -19.44
C LEU A 85 5.14 -8.54 -18.76
N HIS A 86 4.53 -9.70 -18.97
CA HIS A 86 5.01 -10.95 -18.42
C HIS A 86 5.22 -11.96 -19.55
N PRO A 87 6.16 -12.92 -19.39
CA PRO A 87 6.30 -14.00 -20.36
C PRO A 87 5.03 -14.84 -20.46
N ALA A 88 4.86 -15.51 -21.59
CA ALA A 88 3.79 -16.49 -21.74
C ALA A 88 3.90 -17.56 -20.63
N GLY A 89 2.76 -17.94 -20.08
CA GLY A 89 2.72 -18.91 -19.00
C GLY A 89 3.05 -18.35 -17.61
N TRP A 90 3.29 -17.06 -17.51
CA TRP A 90 3.48 -16.43 -16.21
C TRP A 90 2.23 -16.60 -15.34
N ASN A 91 2.46 -16.91 -14.06
CA ASN A 91 1.39 -17.12 -13.09
C ASN A 91 1.68 -16.31 -11.83
N TYR A 92 0.73 -15.49 -11.44
CA TYR A 92 0.84 -14.63 -10.26
C TYR A 92 1.10 -15.43 -8.98
N PHE A 93 0.37 -16.51 -8.79
CA PHE A 93 0.49 -17.31 -7.57
C PHE A 93 1.82 -18.05 -7.49
N ALA A 94 2.34 -18.51 -8.61
CA ALA A 94 3.66 -19.14 -8.65
C ALA A 94 4.75 -18.13 -8.28
N THR A 95 4.64 -16.91 -8.82
CA THR A 95 5.56 -15.83 -8.48
C THR A 95 5.48 -15.47 -7.00
N LEU A 96 4.28 -15.39 -6.47
CA LEU A 96 4.03 -15.07 -5.07
C LEU A 96 4.63 -16.12 -4.13
N ARG A 97 4.40 -17.40 -4.42
CA ARG A 97 4.99 -18.50 -3.65
C ARG A 97 6.50 -18.41 -3.61
N ARG A 98 7.12 -18.13 -4.74
CA ARG A 98 8.57 -18.02 -4.83
C ARG A 98 9.10 -16.82 -4.03
N LYS A 99 8.47 -15.67 -4.15
CA LYS A 99 8.88 -14.45 -3.43
C LYS A 99 8.72 -14.56 -1.93
N LEU A 100 7.65 -15.19 -1.48
CA LEU A 100 7.34 -15.35 -0.06
C LEU A 100 7.88 -16.65 0.52
N ARG A 101 8.51 -17.48 -0.29
CA ARG A 101 9.07 -18.77 0.11
C ARG A 101 8.05 -19.69 0.75
N TRP A 102 6.82 -19.66 0.24
CA TRP A 102 5.80 -20.58 0.70
C TRP A 102 6.17 -22.01 0.31
N ASN A 103 6.01 -22.94 1.22
CA ASN A 103 6.36 -24.36 1.06
C ASN A 103 7.85 -24.64 0.90
N GLU A 104 8.71 -23.66 1.17
CA GLU A 104 10.14 -23.92 1.29
C GLU A 104 10.49 -24.39 2.70
N GLY A 105 11.54 -25.18 2.81
CA GLY A 105 11.97 -25.75 4.07
C GLY A 105 11.03 -26.83 4.57
N GLY A 106 10.22 -27.23 3.77
CA GLY A 106 9.10 -28.07 3.83
C GLY A 106 9.06 -29.07 4.93
N ALA A 107 8.75 -28.69 5.78
CA ALA A 107 8.42 -29.74 6.71
C ALA A 107 7.36 -30.63 6.12
#